data_c78dab057989a32bb7b04dbe01258ba5
#
_entry.id   c78dab057989a32bb7b04dbe01258ba5
#
_cell.length_a   1.000
_cell.length_b   1.000
_cell.length_c   1.000
_cell.angle_alpha   90.00
_cell.angle_beta   90.00
_cell.angle_gamma   90.00
#
_symmetry.space_group_name_H-M   'P 1'
#
loop_
_entity.id
_entity.type
_entity.pdbx_description
1 polymer ?
#
loop_
_entity_poly.entity_id
_entity_poly.type
_entity_poly.pdbx_seq_one_letter_code
_entity_poly.pdbx_strand_id
1 'polypeptide(L)'
;MMVMTLTLTTTRASETTGERDVLEDVVLTFERWVRAPASASTRGARVSDGVRVVATTRGAGRGVAATRNISVGELLVDVPLEKCVSVASARDDRELWRAIEGREMSVDVILATHVLREAFGKRRRSAFWPWLRLLPRDVDSTVGWTESELDELTGSNAVTFTRAIVARWKEDFDALDAATLAEQHPDVFGGEHASYFTLEKFTWARFIVWSRAIDLNLGKGGGEEDAFRVLVPFLDMANHAPSGKLHPRWDANANAVKVYAASEFRENTELRFNYGDKPSQYFLLQYGFLPERNPSDCVEATVRVDERDSLREQKERLLLRHGLDPRTRNFQWKHVGLDYDLIAATRIVMMDESEIDDDTSVALAVSGASVSAKNDARTKAVLLKSLSGFLGGYKTTLGEDNHYVARSSDQSSDEPFPGKRKRFAVMLRMTEKRILLSSADAVFKEFPDEDEDLVKSTCEEIFSVEVDECMKRAGGAKFSSFGKRPASKDEESRAEL
;
A
#
# COMPACT_ATOMS: atom_id res chain seq x y z
N MET A 1 10.50 1.54 -41.75
CA MET A 1 9.55 1.24 -40.67
C MET A 1 9.87 -0.19 -40.18
N MET A 2 10.75 -0.29 -39.22
CA MET A 2 11.25 -1.58 -38.71
C MET A 2 11.01 -1.57 -37.21
N VAL A 3 9.97 -2.28 -36.79
CA VAL A 3 9.58 -2.43 -35.39
C VAL A 3 10.58 -3.40 -34.76
N MET A 4 11.50 -2.88 -33.92
CA MET A 4 12.39 -3.68 -33.10
C MET A 4 11.62 -4.18 -31.90
N THR A 5 11.18 -5.44 -31.97
CA THR A 5 10.61 -6.18 -30.83
C THR A 5 11.75 -6.54 -29.89
N LEU A 6 11.91 -5.80 -28.79
CA LEU A 6 12.79 -6.17 -27.69
C LEU A 6 12.17 -7.36 -26.95
N THR A 7 12.62 -8.55 -27.29
CA THR A 7 12.43 -9.76 -26.49
C THR A 7 13.31 -9.68 -25.25
N LEU A 8 12.72 -9.27 -24.12
CA LEU A 8 13.33 -9.41 -22.80
C LEU A 8 13.34 -10.91 -22.43
N THR A 9 14.46 -11.57 -22.67
CA THR A 9 14.78 -12.86 -22.09
C THR A 9 14.99 -12.69 -20.59
N THR A 10 13.95 -12.96 -19.80
CA THR A 10 14.05 -13.09 -18.35
C THR A 10 14.75 -14.42 -18.03
N THR A 11 15.96 -14.34 -17.52
CA THR A 11 16.65 -15.47 -16.90
C THR A 11 15.84 -15.95 -15.70
N ARG A 12 15.29 -17.14 -15.83
CA ARG A 12 14.67 -17.96 -14.79
C ARG A 12 15.68 -18.25 -13.68
N ALA A 13 15.38 -17.84 -12.44
CA ALA A 13 15.86 -18.61 -11.30
C ALA A 13 15.31 -20.03 -11.47
N SER A 14 16.17 -21.03 -11.53
CA SER A 14 15.81 -22.43 -11.73
C SER A 14 15.17 -22.94 -10.45
N GLU A 15 13.84 -22.85 -10.34
CA GLU A 15 13.10 -23.76 -9.46
C GLU A 15 13.39 -25.16 -9.97
N THR A 16 13.90 -26.02 -9.09
CA THR A 16 14.18 -27.42 -9.44
C THR A 16 12.87 -28.10 -9.81
N THR A 17 12.93 -29.08 -10.73
CA THR A 17 11.72 -29.83 -11.17
C THR A 17 10.93 -30.37 -9.98
N GLY A 18 11.61 -30.80 -8.91
CA GLY A 18 10.97 -31.29 -7.68
C GLY A 18 10.20 -30.25 -6.87
N GLU A 19 10.61 -28.97 -6.86
CA GLU A 19 9.86 -27.91 -6.16
C GLU A 19 8.57 -27.56 -6.88
N ARG A 20 8.56 -27.62 -8.21
CA ARG A 20 7.34 -27.44 -9.02
C ARG A 20 6.34 -28.55 -8.80
N ASP A 21 6.79 -29.80 -8.81
CA ASP A 21 5.92 -30.96 -8.59
C ASP A 21 5.28 -30.92 -7.20
N VAL A 22 6.03 -30.53 -6.17
CA VAL A 22 5.50 -30.35 -4.79
C VAL A 22 4.47 -29.21 -4.73
N LEU A 23 4.72 -28.09 -5.39
CA LEU A 23 3.78 -26.97 -5.42
C LEU A 23 2.49 -27.33 -6.15
N GLU A 24 2.59 -28.06 -7.25
CA GLU A 24 1.44 -28.51 -8.04
C GLU A 24 0.55 -29.45 -7.23
N ASP A 25 1.13 -30.40 -6.48
CA ASP A 25 0.37 -31.28 -5.57
C ASP A 25 -0.34 -30.50 -4.45
N VAL A 26 0.31 -29.48 -3.88
CA VAL A 26 -0.30 -28.61 -2.87
C VAL A 26 -1.48 -27.83 -3.44
N VAL A 27 -1.35 -27.29 -4.65
CA VAL A 27 -2.43 -26.57 -5.35
C VAL A 27 -3.60 -27.51 -5.65
N LEU A 28 -3.34 -28.70 -6.20
CA LEU A 28 -4.40 -29.69 -6.48
C LEU A 28 -5.12 -30.14 -5.20
N THR A 29 -4.38 -30.33 -4.11
CA THR A 29 -4.96 -30.66 -2.80
C THR A 29 -5.87 -29.55 -2.30
N PHE A 30 -5.45 -28.29 -2.44
CA PHE A 30 -6.26 -27.12 -2.10
C PHE A 30 -7.52 -27.01 -2.97
N GLU A 31 -7.41 -27.19 -4.28
CA GLU A 31 -8.57 -27.10 -5.18
C GLU A 31 -9.61 -28.20 -4.92
N ARG A 32 -9.16 -29.41 -4.57
CA ARG A 32 -10.07 -30.49 -4.12
C ARG A 32 -10.76 -30.11 -2.81
N TRP A 33 -9.99 -29.59 -1.85
CA TRP A 33 -10.49 -29.20 -0.55
C TRP A 33 -11.54 -28.08 -0.65
N VAL A 34 -11.28 -27.03 -1.43
CA VAL A 34 -12.22 -25.91 -1.54
C VAL A 34 -13.54 -26.33 -2.16
N ARG A 35 -13.52 -27.26 -3.12
CA ARG A 35 -14.71 -27.83 -3.77
C ARG A 35 -15.46 -28.85 -2.91
N ALA A 36 -14.79 -29.48 -1.96
CA ALA A 36 -15.40 -30.45 -1.05
C ALA A 36 -16.31 -29.75 -0.01
N PRO A 37 -17.41 -30.35 0.44
CA PRO A 37 -18.21 -29.84 1.56
C PRO A 37 -17.39 -29.63 2.83
N ALA A 38 -17.72 -28.61 3.61
CA ALA A 38 -17.09 -28.38 4.91
C ALA A 38 -17.62 -29.38 5.97
N SER A 39 -18.90 -29.78 5.86
CA SER A 39 -19.59 -30.79 6.68
C SER A 39 -20.67 -31.49 5.87
N ALA A 40 -21.32 -32.47 6.46
CA ALA A 40 -22.44 -33.18 5.82
C ALA A 40 -23.64 -32.26 5.49
N SER A 41 -23.79 -31.15 6.23
CA SER A 41 -24.89 -30.18 6.07
C SER A 41 -24.51 -28.97 5.19
N THR A 42 -23.25 -28.83 4.80
CA THR A 42 -22.75 -27.70 4.01
C THR A 42 -22.36 -28.14 2.61
N ARG A 43 -22.44 -27.23 1.66
CA ARG A 43 -21.92 -27.47 0.31
C ARG A 43 -20.44 -27.07 0.22
N GLY A 44 -19.70 -27.63 -0.73
CA GLY A 44 -18.40 -27.14 -1.13
C GLY A 44 -18.50 -25.82 -1.91
N ALA A 45 -17.38 -25.14 -2.07
CA ALA A 45 -17.32 -24.00 -2.97
C ALA A 45 -17.56 -24.46 -4.42
N ARG A 46 -18.27 -23.62 -5.18
CA ARG A 46 -18.37 -23.77 -6.64
C ARG A 46 -17.29 -22.92 -7.27
N VAL A 47 -16.32 -23.56 -7.87
CA VAL A 47 -15.27 -22.90 -8.64
C VAL A 47 -15.50 -23.27 -10.11
N SER A 48 -15.69 -22.26 -10.97
CA SER A 48 -15.84 -22.45 -12.41
C SER A 48 -14.69 -23.30 -12.97
N ASP A 49 -14.97 -24.12 -13.97
CA ASP A 49 -13.96 -24.81 -14.74
C ASP A 49 -13.10 -23.84 -15.57
N GLY A 50 -13.61 -22.62 -15.79
CA GLY A 50 -12.92 -21.54 -16.45
C GLY A 50 -11.77 -20.91 -15.66
N VAL A 51 -11.54 -21.28 -14.39
CA VAL A 51 -10.48 -20.70 -13.55
C VAL A 51 -9.73 -21.75 -12.74
N ARG A 52 -8.42 -21.53 -12.57
CA ARG A 52 -7.56 -22.37 -11.72
C ARG A 52 -6.46 -21.56 -11.04
N VAL A 53 -5.94 -22.09 -9.95
CA VAL A 53 -4.71 -21.56 -9.32
C VAL A 53 -3.50 -22.04 -10.11
N VAL A 54 -2.59 -21.13 -10.44
CA VAL A 54 -1.38 -21.40 -11.22
C VAL A 54 -0.15 -20.80 -10.56
N ALA A 55 1.02 -21.37 -10.83
CA ALA A 55 2.28 -20.70 -10.59
C ALA A 55 2.42 -19.51 -11.56
N THR A 56 2.80 -18.33 -11.08
CA THR A 56 2.96 -17.15 -11.93
C THR A 56 4.40 -17.00 -12.40
N THR A 57 4.58 -16.56 -13.64
CA THR A 57 5.90 -16.35 -14.26
C THR A 57 6.60 -15.07 -13.80
N ARG A 58 5.90 -14.18 -13.08
CA ARG A 58 6.39 -12.83 -12.70
C ARG A 58 6.87 -12.69 -11.25
N GLY A 59 7.27 -13.79 -10.62
CA GLY A 59 7.81 -13.74 -9.25
C GLY A 59 6.77 -13.52 -8.14
N ALA A 60 5.47 -13.46 -8.46
CA ALA A 60 4.39 -13.35 -7.49
C ALA A 60 4.00 -14.71 -6.85
N GLY A 61 4.74 -15.77 -7.15
CA GLY A 61 4.53 -17.12 -6.64
C GLY A 61 3.32 -17.80 -7.27
N ARG A 62 2.10 -17.42 -6.89
CA ARG A 62 0.83 -17.99 -7.37
C ARG A 62 -0.13 -16.90 -7.83
N GLY A 63 -1.07 -17.28 -8.69
CA GLY A 63 -2.15 -16.42 -9.15
C GLY A 63 -3.35 -17.26 -9.60
N VAL A 64 -4.40 -16.60 -10.05
CA VAL A 64 -5.56 -17.24 -10.68
C VAL A 64 -5.53 -16.97 -12.17
N ALA A 65 -5.70 -18.00 -13.00
CA ALA A 65 -5.68 -17.86 -14.45
C ALA A 65 -6.97 -18.42 -15.08
N ALA A 66 -7.34 -17.84 -16.23
CA ALA A 66 -8.42 -18.35 -17.07
C ALA A 66 -7.94 -19.61 -17.82
N THR A 67 -8.76 -20.66 -17.80
CA THR A 67 -8.55 -21.92 -18.56
C THR A 67 -9.30 -21.95 -19.88
N ARG A 68 -10.19 -20.97 -20.09
CA ARG A 68 -10.95 -20.70 -21.30
C ARG A 68 -11.31 -19.22 -21.36
N ASN A 69 -11.94 -18.78 -22.42
CA ASN A 69 -12.53 -17.44 -22.45
C ASN A 69 -13.66 -17.33 -21.44
N ILE A 70 -13.69 -16.19 -20.71
CA ILE A 70 -14.66 -15.88 -19.67
C ILE A 70 -15.42 -14.62 -20.09
N SER A 71 -16.74 -14.65 -19.95
CA SER A 71 -17.61 -13.52 -20.29
C SER A 71 -17.82 -12.58 -19.10
N VAL A 72 -18.18 -11.34 -19.39
CA VAL A 72 -18.60 -10.36 -18.38
C VAL A 72 -19.80 -10.90 -17.58
N GLY A 73 -19.77 -10.74 -16.26
CA GLY A 73 -20.85 -11.17 -15.37
C GLY A 73 -20.84 -12.67 -15.04
N GLU A 74 -19.91 -13.44 -15.61
CA GLU A 74 -19.78 -14.87 -15.29
C GLU A 74 -19.40 -15.06 -13.82
N LEU A 75 -20.10 -15.98 -13.14
CA LEU A 75 -19.79 -16.40 -11.78
C LEU A 75 -18.55 -17.32 -11.79
N LEU A 76 -17.46 -16.86 -11.23
CA LEU A 76 -16.18 -17.57 -11.21
C LEU A 76 -16.02 -18.44 -9.97
N VAL A 77 -16.40 -17.90 -8.82
CA VAL A 77 -16.25 -18.57 -7.52
C VAL A 77 -17.45 -18.24 -6.63
N ASP A 78 -17.93 -19.26 -5.93
CA ASP A 78 -18.99 -19.16 -4.92
C ASP A 78 -18.53 -19.95 -3.68
N VAL A 79 -18.02 -19.23 -2.66
CA VAL A 79 -17.41 -19.80 -1.46
C VAL A 79 -18.35 -19.66 -0.28
N PRO A 80 -18.90 -20.76 0.28
CA PRO A 80 -19.69 -20.72 1.50
C PRO A 80 -18.89 -20.14 2.68
N LEU A 81 -19.57 -19.44 3.58
CA LEU A 81 -18.92 -18.79 4.73
C LEU A 81 -18.16 -19.80 5.60
N GLU A 82 -18.62 -21.03 5.70
CA GLU A 82 -17.99 -22.11 6.46
C GLU A 82 -16.63 -22.55 5.87
N LYS A 83 -16.33 -22.15 4.65
CA LYS A 83 -15.01 -22.31 4.01
C LYS A 83 -14.12 -21.08 4.15
N CYS A 84 -14.66 -19.98 4.67
CA CYS A 84 -13.94 -18.74 4.89
C CYS A 84 -13.42 -18.66 6.32
N VAL A 85 -12.33 -17.93 6.54
CA VAL A 85 -11.86 -17.59 7.88
C VAL A 85 -12.52 -16.27 8.27
N SER A 86 -13.34 -16.31 9.31
CA SER A 86 -14.18 -15.21 9.79
C SER A 86 -14.35 -15.27 11.31
N VAL A 87 -14.96 -14.27 11.91
CA VAL A 87 -15.35 -14.33 13.33
C VAL A 87 -16.29 -15.50 13.59
N ALA A 88 -17.16 -15.86 12.63
CA ALA A 88 -18.03 -17.03 12.75
C ALA A 88 -17.22 -18.33 12.87
N SER A 89 -16.21 -18.53 11.98
CA SER A 89 -15.35 -19.72 12.06
C SER A 89 -14.49 -19.76 13.34
N ALA A 90 -14.12 -18.59 13.90
CA ALA A 90 -13.45 -18.51 15.19
C ALA A 90 -14.38 -18.92 16.34
N ARG A 91 -15.68 -18.59 16.25
CA ARG A 91 -16.71 -19.02 17.23
C ARG A 91 -17.00 -20.53 17.16
N ASP A 92 -16.91 -21.13 15.98
CA ASP A 92 -17.08 -22.57 15.78
C ASP A 92 -15.94 -23.37 16.41
N ASP A 93 -14.75 -22.78 16.58
CA ASP A 93 -13.70 -23.32 17.45
C ASP A 93 -14.03 -23.03 18.93
N ARG A 94 -14.83 -23.89 19.53
CA ARG A 94 -15.36 -23.69 20.89
C ARG A 94 -14.28 -23.55 21.96
N GLU A 95 -13.15 -24.21 21.80
CA GLU A 95 -12.03 -24.12 22.73
C GLU A 95 -11.39 -22.73 22.64
N LEU A 96 -11.09 -22.28 21.42
CA LEU A 96 -10.58 -20.94 21.19
C LEU A 96 -11.57 -19.88 21.68
N TRP A 97 -12.84 -20.00 21.27
CA TRP A 97 -13.84 -18.99 21.59
C TRP A 97 -14.02 -18.81 23.10
N ARG A 98 -14.10 -19.91 23.86
CA ARG A 98 -14.16 -19.88 25.34
C ARG A 98 -12.98 -19.12 25.95
N ALA A 99 -11.82 -19.19 25.34
CA ALA A 99 -10.63 -18.53 25.85
C ALA A 99 -10.59 -17.03 25.56
N ILE A 100 -11.24 -16.57 24.49
CA ILE A 100 -11.16 -15.17 24.04
C ILE A 100 -12.48 -14.40 24.15
N GLU A 101 -13.62 -15.08 24.34
CA GLU A 101 -14.92 -14.39 24.52
C GLU A 101 -14.91 -13.51 25.76
N GLY A 102 -15.55 -12.35 25.68
CA GLY A 102 -15.57 -11.35 26.74
C GLY A 102 -14.32 -10.48 26.84
N ARG A 103 -13.28 -10.73 26.04
CA ARG A 103 -12.12 -9.84 25.90
C ARG A 103 -12.42 -8.76 24.87
N GLU A 104 -11.95 -7.54 25.14
CA GLU A 104 -12.05 -6.43 24.18
C GLU A 104 -10.98 -6.62 23.09
N MET A 105 -11.40 -7.16 21.96
CA MET A 105 -10.53 -7.48 20.83
C MET A 105 -11.09 -6.94 19.53
N SER A 106 -10.24 -6.35 18.70
CA SER A 106 -10.64 -5.99 17.34
C SER A 106 -10.86 -7.25 16.48
N VAL A 107 -11.67 -7.12 15.44
CA VAL A 107 -11.92 -8.23 14.48
C VAL A 107 -10.60 -8.78 13.93
N ASP A 108 -9.65 -7.93 13.63
CA ASP A 108 -8.33 -8.33 13.13
C ASP A 108 -7.53 -9.17 14.12
N VAL A 109 -7.62 -8.87 15.40
CA VAL A 109 -6.95 -9.64 16.48
C VAL A 109 -7.62 -11.00 16.64
N ILE A 110 -8.97 -11.06 16.59
CA ILE A 110 -9.72 -12.33 16.64
C ILE A 110 -9.33 -13.22 15.46
N LEU A 111 -9.34 -12.67 14.23
CA LEU A 111 -8.98 -13.42 13.02
C LEU A 111 -7.52 -13.89 13.08
N ALA A 112 -6.59 -13.04 13.52
CA ALA A 112 -5.18 -13.40 13.64
C ALA A 112 -4.96 -14.51 14.67
N THR A 113 -5.63 -14.45 15.83
CA THR A 113 -5.56 -15.49 16.86
C THR A 113 -6.13 -16.81 16.35
N HIS A 114 -7.22 -16.76 15.56
CA HIS A 114 -7.79 -17.93 14.93
C HIS A 114 -6.87 -18.54 13.87
N VAL A 115 -6.32 -17.72 12.94
CA VAL A 115 -5.33 -18.16 11.95
C VAL A 115 -4.09 -18.76 12.61
N LEU A 116 -3.60 -18.13 13.69
CA LEU A 116 -2.46 -18.60 14.46
C LEU A 116 -2.72 -20.02 15.02
N ARG A 117 -3.87 -20.23 15.66
CA ARG A 117 -4.27 -21.53 16.20
C ARG A 117 -4.44 -22.58 15.10
N GLU A 118 -5.10 -22.25 14.00
CA GLU A 118 -5.31 -23.16 12.88
C GLU A 118 -3.96 -23.58 12.24
N ALA A 119 -3.05 -22.60 12.00
CA ALA A 119 -1.78 -22.83 11.32
C ALA A 119 -0.75 -23.56 12.18
N PHE A 120 -0.62 -23.21 13.44
CA PHE A 120 0.46 -23.69 14.31
C PHE A 120 0.00 -24.55 15.47
N GLY A 121 -1.22 -24.35 15.99
CA GLY A 121 -1.81 -25.16 17.04
C GLY A 121 -2.38 -26.46 16.49
N LYS A 122 -3.39 -26.37 15.63
CA LYS A 122 -4.03 -27.54 15.02
C LYS A 122 -3.20 -28.16 13.89
N ARG A 123 -2.51 -27.33 13.09
CA ARG A 123 -1.66 -27.78 11.97
C ARG A 123 -2.43 -28.72 11.02
N ARG A 124 -1.92 -29.94 10.78
CA ARG A 124 -2.57 -30.94 9.90
C ARG A 124 -3.98 -31.36 10.35
N ARG A 125 -4.37 -31.09 11.59
CA ARG A 125 -5.74 -31.33 12.11
C ARG A 125 -6.69 -30.17 11.78
N SER A 126 -6.17 -29.04 11.31
CA SER A 126 -6.99 -27.90 10.89
C SER A 126 -7.86 -28.25 9.68
N ALA A 127 -9.13 -27.86 9.72
CA ALA A 127 -10.01 -27.92 8.57
C ALA A 127 -9.53 -27.04 7.41
N PHE A 128 -8.75 -26.00 7.70
CA PHE A 128 -8.18 -25.06 6.74
C PHE A 128 -6.78 -25.46 6.26
N TRP A 129 -6.25 -26.62 6.69
CA TRP A 129 -4.87 -27.00 6.41
C TRP A 129 -4.45 -26.94 4.93
N PRO A 130 -5.27 -27.38 3.95
CA PRO A 130 -4.91 -27.29 2.53
C PRO A 130 -4.71 -25.84 2.05
N TRP A 131 -5.49 -24.88 2.57
CA TRP A 131 -5.34 -23.46 2.29
C TRP A 131 -4.13 -22.87 3.03
N LEU A 132 -3.93 -23.19 4.31
CA LEU A 132 -2.82 -22.71 5.13
C LEU A 132 -1.46 -23.07 4.53
N ARG A 133 -1.34 -24.22 3.85
CA ARG A 133 -0.11 -24.62 3.15
C ARG A 133 0.25 -23.73 1.97
N LEU A 134 -0.71 -22.99 1.43
CA LEU A 134 -0.51 -22.04 0.33
C LEU A 134 -0.17 -20.63 0.81
N LEU A 135 -0.33 -20.32 2.10
CA LEU A 135 0.02 -19.02 2.61
C LEU A 135 1.54 -18.79 2.59
N PRO A 136 2.02 -17.53 2.39
CA PRO A 136 3.44 -17.24 2.47
C PRO A 136 3.97 -17.58 3.87
N ARG A 137 5.15 -18.19 3.92
CA ARG A 137 5.80 -18.52 5.20
C ARG A 137 6.51 -17.31 5.78
N ASP A 138 7.11 -16.51 4.90
CA ASP A 138 7.86 -15.33 5.26
C ASP A 138 6.99 -14.08 5.14
N VAL A 139 7.22 -13.11 6.00
CA VAL A 139 6.61 -11.79 5.94
C VAL A 139 7.49 -10.90 5.06
N ASP A 140 7.17 -10.82 3.77
CA ASP A 140 7.89 -9.98 2.80
C ASP A 140 7.59 -8.48 2.96
N SER A 141 6.48 -8.15 3.62
CA SER A 141 6.09 -6.80 4.01
C SER A 141 7.12 -6.18 4.96
N THR A 142 7.21 -4.85 4.98
CA THR A 142 8.17 -4.14 5.82
C THR A 142 8.03 -4.43 7.32
N VAL A 143 6.87 -4.90 7.79
CA VAL A 143 6.68 -5.32 9.19
C VAL A 143 7.54 -6.53 9.58
N GLY A 144 8.01 -7.32 8.61
CA GLY A 144 8.95 -8.42 8.80
C GLY A 144 10.41 -8.06 8.49
N TRP A 145 10.72 -6.79 8.23
CA TRP A 145 12.09 -6.36 7.93
C TRP A 145 12.88 -6.11 9.20
N THR A 146 14.17 -6.36 9.13
CA THR A 146 15.12 -5.98 10.18
C THR A 146 15.36 -4.48 10.18
N GLU A 147 15.88 -3.93 11.28
CA GLU A 147 16.21 -2.49 11.34
C GLU A 147 17.21 -2.09 10.26
N SER A 148 18.17 -2.94 9.88
CA SER A 148 19.11 -2.65 8.79
C SER A 148 18.44 -2.62 7.41
N GLU A 149 17.39 -3.42 7.20
CA GLU A 149 16.60 -3.39 5.96
C GLU A 149 15.68 -2.16 5.93
N LEU A 150 15.08 -1.78 7.07
CA LEU A 150 14.29 -0.55 7.20
C LEU A 150 15.14 0.71 7.01
N ASP A 151 16.40 0.65 7.40
CA ASP A 151 17.36 1.73 7.23
C ASP A 151 17.62 2.08 5.75
N GLU A 152 17.43 1.13 4.84
CA GLU A 152 17.44 1.38 3.39
C GLU A 152 16.26 2.26 2.92
N LEU A 153 15.18 2.36 3.72
CA LEU A 153 14.02 3.22 3.47
C LEU A 153 14.09 4.57 4.20
N THR A 154 15.21 4.91 4.84
CA THR A 154 15.36 6.20 5.53
C THR A 154 15.00 7.36 4.60
N GLY A 155 14.16 8.27 5.09
CA GLY A 155 13.58 9.39 4.32
C GLY A 155 12.17 9.11 3.78
N SER A 156 11.77 7.84 3.66
CA SER A 156 10.40 7.45 3.29
C SER A 156 9.48 7.40 4.51
N ASN A 157 8.24 7.84 4.37
CA ASN A 157 7.20 7.66 5.37
C ASN A 157 6.93 6.18 5.69
N ALA A 158 7.29 5.27 4.79
CA ALA A 158 7.14 3.83 4.99
C ALA A 158 7.81 3.33 6.27
N VAL A 159 8.94 3.92 6.70
CA VAL A 159 9.63 3.57 7.95
C VAL A 159 8.77 3.90 9.16
N THR A 160 8.23 5.13 9.19
CA THR A 160 7.37 5.60 10.30
C THR A 160 6.10 4.76 10.40
N PHE A 161 5.46 4.49 9.28
CA PHE A 161 4.24 3.65 9.23
C PHE A 161 4.54 2.21 9.64
N THR A 162 5.65 1.63 9.17
CA THR A 162 6.06 0.29 9.58
C THR A 162 6.23 0.19 11.09
N ARG A 163 6.97 1.12 11.70
CA ARG A 163 7.21 1.11 13.14
C ARG A 163 5.92 1.29 13.94
N ALA A 164 5.03 2.17 13.50
CA ALA A 164 3.71 2.35 14.13
C ALA A 164 2.87 1.06 14.08
N ILE A 165 2.84 0.36 12.93
CA ILE A 165 2.11 -0.90 12.79
C ILE A 165 2.72 -2.00 13.66
N VAL A 166 4.05 -2.15 13.66
CA VAL A 166 4.76 -3.13 14.50
C VAL A 166 4.50 -2.88 15.97
N ALA A 167 4.58 -1.61 16.41
CA ALA A 167 4.27 -1.24 17.79
C ALA A 167 2.82 -1.59 18.15
N ARG A 168 1.86 -1.25 17.29
CA ARG A 168 0.44 -1.56 17.49
C ARG A 168 0.19 -3.07 17.58
N TRP A 169 0.80 -3.86 16.71
CA TRP A 169 0.64 -5.32 16.76
C TRP A 169 1.28 -5.95 17.99
N LYS A 170 2.36 -5.35 18.47
CA LYS A 170 2.94 -5.75 19.75
C LYS A 170 1.99 -5.43 20.92
N GLU A 171 1.41 -4.24 20.95
CA GLU A 171 0.39 -3.86 21.95
C GLU A 171 -0.82 -4.81 21.89
N ASP A 172 -1.32 -5.14 20.70
CA ASP A 172 -2.41 -6.10 20.52
C ASP A 172 -2.03 -7.49 21.09
N PHE A 173 -0.80 -7.95 20.88
CA PHE A 173 -0.31 -9.22 21.43
C PHE A 173 -0.13 -9.17 22.95
N ASP A 174 0.44 -8.10 23.47
CA ASP A 174 0.63 -7.92 24.91
C ASP A 174 -0.73 -7.88 25.64
N ALA A 175 -1.76 -7.25 25.02
CA ALA A 175 -3.12 -7.19 25.56
C ALA A 175 -3.84 -8.56 25.60
N LEU A 176 -3.39 -9.53 24.81
CA LEU A 176 -3.90 -10.91 24.88
C LEU A 176 -3.47 -11.61 26.17
N ASP A 177 -2.40 -11.13 26.83
CA ASP A 177 -1.86 -11.72 28.05
C ASP A 177 -1.60 -13.24 27.91
N ALA A 178 -0.60 -13.55 27.11
CA ALA A 178 -0.27 -14.94 26.74
C ALA A 178 -0.03 -15.85 27.97
N ALA A 179 0.49 -15.31 29.05
CA ALA A 179 0.74 -16.07 30.29
C ALA A 179 -0.56 -16.49 30.96
N THR A 180 -1.47 -15.53 31.15
CA THR A 180 -2.82 -15.81 31.71
C THR A 180 -3.63 -16.74 30.81
N LEU A 181 -3.57 -16.55 29.48
CA LEU A 181 -4.24 -17.45 28.53
C LEU A 181 -3.68 -18.88 28.61
N ALA A 182 -2.35 -19.04 28.74
CA ALA A 182 -1.73 -20.37 28.87
C ALA A 182 -2.07 -21.06 30.20
N GLU A 183 -2.25 -20.31 31.27
CA GLU A 183 -2.64 -20.83 32.58
C GLU A 183 -4.12 -21.24 32.62
N GLN A 184 -5.02 -20.36 32.13
CA GLN A 184 -6.47 -20.58 32.18
C GLN A 184 -6.96 -21.54 31.10
N HIS A 185 -6.30 -21.60 29.95
CA HIS A 185 -6.66 -22.42 28.78
C HIS A 185 -5.46 -23.22 28.28
N PRO A 186 -4.90 -24.13 29.09
CA PRO A 186 -3.69 -24.89 28.74
C PRO A 186 -3.90 -25.82 27.53
N ASP A 187 -5.11 -26.23 27.26
CA ASP A 187 -5.53 -27.01 26.08
C ASP A 187 -5.45 -26.23 24.77
N VAL A 188 -5.43 -24.90 24.83
CA VAL A 188 -5.33 -24.01 23.68
C VAL A 188 -4.00 -23.31 23.60
N PHE A 189 -3.50 -22.75 24.69
CA PHE A 189 -2.35 -21.85 24.75
C PHE A 189 -1.21 -22.34 25.66
N GLY A 190 -1.44 -23.40 26.48
CA GLY A 190 -0.47 -23.92 27.44
C GLY A 190 0.31 -25.14 26.95
N GLY A 191 1.23 -25.67 27.76
CA GLY A 191 2.00 -26.87 27.50
C GLY A 191 2.74 -26.85 26.16
N GLU A 192 2.56 -27.87 25.35
CA GLU A 192 3.12 -27.95 23.99
C GLU A 192 2.55 -26.86 23.05
N HIS A 193 1.36 -26.34 23.35
CA HIS A 193 0.71 -25.28 22.61
C HIS A 193 1.35 -23.90 22.87
N ALA A 194 2.00 -23.66 23.99
CA ALA A 194 2.70 -22.42 24.28
C ALA A 194 3.78 -22.11 23.21
N SER A 195 4.34 -23.13 22.58
CA SER A 195 5.37 -22.99 21.55
C SER A 195 4.89 -22.29 20.26
N TYR A 196 3.58 -22.23 20.02
CA TYR A 196 3.06 -21.52 18.86
C TYR A 196 2.52 -20.12 19.17
N PHE A 197 2.22 -19.81 20.44
CA PHE A 197 1.64 -18.51 20.83
C PHE A 197 2.75 -17.53 21.18
N THR A 198 3.45 -17.07 20.15
CA THR A 198 4.58 -16.12 20.24
C THR A 198 4.30 -14.87 19.43
N LEU A 199 4.92 -13.74 19.80
CA LEU A 199 4.80 -12.47 19.06
C LEU A 199 5.18 -12.64 17.58
N GLU A 200 6.23 -13.40 17.28
CA GLU A 200 6.66 -13.65 15.90
C GLU A 200 5.56 -14.30 15.05
N LYS A 201 4.95 -15.39 15.57
CA LYS A 201 3.88 -16.10 14.86
C LYS A 201 2.58 -15.33 14.85
N PHE A 202 2.29 -14.55 15.89
CA PHE A 202 1.17 -13.61 15.91
C PHE A 202 1.36 -12.52 14.86
N THR A 203 2.55 -11.94 14.73
CA THR A 203 2.89 -10.97 13.68
C THR A 203 2.67 -11.57 12.28
N TRP A 204 3.07 -12.82 12.07
CA TRP A 204 2.76 -13.53 10.82
C TRP A 204 1.25 -13.65 10.59
N ALA A 205 0.50 -14.05 11.59
CA ALA A 205 -0.96 -14.20 11.47
C ALA A 205 -1.65 -12.84 11.22
N ARG A 206 -1.20 -11.78 11.89
CA ARG A 206 -1.64 -10.39 11.63
C ARG A 206 -1.35 -9.97 10.19
N PHE A 207 -0.16 -10.30 9.68
CA PHE A 207 0.19 -10.05 8.28
C PHE A 207 -0.73 -10.80 7.31
N ILE A 208 -1.02 -12.08 7.57
CA ILE A 208 -1.95 -12.87 6.74
C ILE A 208 -3.34 -12.22 6.71
N VAL A 209 -3.88 -11.84 7.85
CA VAL A 209 -5.18 -11.16 7.94
C VAL A 209 -5.13 -9.82 7.20
N TRP A 210 -4.14 -8.99 7.49
CA TRP A 210 -4.03 -7.65 6.94
C TRP A 210 -3.85 -7.62 5.41
N SER A 211 -3.08 -8.58 4.87
CA SER A 211 -2.79 -8.63 3.43
C SER A 211 -3.84 -9.39 2.60
N ARG A 212 -4.73 -10.20 3.21
CA ARG A 212 -5.63 -11.10 2.48
C ARG A 212 -7.09 -11.01 2.86
N ALA A 213 -7.43 -10.45 4.03
CA ALA A 213 -8.82 -10.23 4.38
C ALA A 213 -9.43 -9.12 3.54
N ILE A 214 -10.68 -9.29 3.16
CA ILE A 214 -11.49 -8.30 2.48
C ILE A 214 -12.68 -7.90 3.36
N ASP A 215 -13.12 -6.66 3.20
CA ASP A 215 -14.31 -6.15 3.84
C ASP A 215 -15.47 -6.26 2.85
N LEU A 216 -16.52 -6.97 3.25
CA LEU A 216 -17.73 -7.19 2.46
C LEU A 216 -18.92 -6.52 3.11
N ASN A 217 -19.69 -5.77 2.33
CA ASN A 217 -20.89 -5.13 2.81
C ASN A 217 -22.03 -6.16 2.90
N LEU A 218 -22.68 -6.24 4.05
CA LEU A 218 -23.83 -7.13 4.31
C LEU A 218 -25.13 -6.66 3.66
N GLY A 219 -25.16 -5.46 3.05
CA GLY A 219 -26.31 -4.97 2.30
C GLY A 219 -27.49 -4.47 3.16
N LYS A 220 -27.31 -4.30 4.46
CA LYS A 220 -28.39 -3.90 5.39
C LYS A 220 -28.60 -2.39 5.52
N GLY A 221 -27.81 -1.55 4.86
CA GLY A 221 -27.96 -0.10 4.97
C GLY A 221 -26.86 0.67 4.25
N GLY A 222 -25.81 -0.02 3.80
CA GLY A 222 -24.74 0.58 3.01
C GLY A 222 -23.73 1.41 3.82
N GLY A 223 -23.77 1.36 5.15
CA GLY A 223 -22.77 1.97 6.02
C GLY A 223 -21.56 1.06 6.26
N GLU A 224 -20.43 1.64 6.69
CA GLU A 224 -19.23 0.88 7.09
C GLU A 224 -19.52 -0.06 8.27
N GLU A 225 -20.50 0.24 9.09
CA GLU A 225 -20.94 -0.58 10.23
C GLU A 225 -21.56 -1.92 9.81
N ASP A 226 -22.01 -2.05 8.56
CA ASP A 226 -22.56 -3.27 7.99
C ASP A 226 -21.52 -4.14 7.27
N ALA A 227 -20.26 -3.75 7.28
CA ALA A 227 -19.18 -4.52 6.67
C ALA A 227 -18.66 -5.61 7.62
N PHE A 228 -18.37 -6.77 7.09
CA PHE A 228 -17.66 -7.82 7.83
C PHE A 228 -16.37 -8.22 7.14
N ARG A 229 -15.34 -8.47 7.95
CA ARG A 229 -14.00 -8.79 7.49
C ARG A 229 -13.81 -10.30 7.41
N VAL A 230 -13.29 -10.78 6.27
CA VAL A 230 -13.20 -12.21 5.98
C VAL A 230 -12.04 -12.56 5.07
N LEU A 231 -11.38 -13.70 5.32
CA LEU A 231 -10.44 -14.30 4.35
C LEU A 231 -11.19 -15.33 3.52
N VAL A 232 -11.12 -15.19 2.21
CA VAL A 232 -11.85 -16.02 1.26
C VAL A 232 -10.87 -16.89 0.48
N PRO A 233 -10.71 -18.18 0.83
CA PRO A 233 -9.86 -19.09 0.09
C PRO A 233 -10.23 -19.14 -1.38
N PHE A 234 -9.26 -19.18 -2.25
CA PHE A 234 -9.29 -19.03 -3.69
C PHE A 234 -9.24 -17.57 -4.17
N LEU A 235 -10.09 -16.67 -3.65
CA LEU A 235 -10.02 -15.24 -4.02
C LEU A 235 -8.70 -14.61 -3.57
N ASP A 236 -8.21 -15.00 -2.38
CA ASP A 236 -6.94 -14.52 -1.81
C ASP A 236 -5.70 -15.02 -2.59
N MET A 237 -5.88 -15.88 -3.60
CA MET A 237 -4.83 -16.28 -4.55
C MET A 237 -4.74 -15.35 -5.76
N ALA A 238 -5.73 -14.49 -6.00
CA ALA A 238 -5.72 -13.54 -7.10
C ALA A 238 -4.78 -12.37 -6.80
N ASN A 239 -3.82 -12.11 -7.70
CA ASN A 239 -2.85 -11.03 -7.56
C ASN A 239 -3.45 -9.65 -7.86
N HIS A 240 -2.72 -8.60 -7.46
CA HIS A 240 -3.13 -7.22 -7.69
C HIS A 240 -2.92 -6.76 -9.13
N ALA A 241 -3.85 -5.94 -9.60
CA ALA A 241 -3.63 -4.94 -10.65
C ALA A 241 -4.55 -3.73 -10.41
N PRO A 242 -4.11 -2.49 -10.73
CA PRO A 242 -4.99 -1.32 -10.66
C PRO A 242 -6.25 -1.48 -11.50
N SER A 243 -6.15 -2.17 -12.63
CA SER A 243 -7.27 -2.53 -13.52
C SER A 243 -7.86 -3.90 -13.22
N GLY A 244 -7.66 -4.46 -12.03
CA GLY A 244 -8.20 -5.76 -11.63
C GLY A 244 -9.73 -5.81 -11.78
N LYS A 245 -10.24 -6.91 -12.35
CA LYS A 245 -11.63 -7.03 -12.79
C LYS A 245 -12.37 -8.20 -12.13
N LEU A 246 -11.92 -8.63 -10.97
CA LEU A 246 -12.67 -9.53 -10.10
C LEU A 246 -13.58 -8.71 -9.17
N HIS A 247 -14.83 -9.13 -9.04
CA HIS A 247 -15.82 -8.42 -8.25
C HIS A 247 -16.43 -9.35 -7.18
N PRO A 248 -15.90 -9.35 -5.95
CA PRO A 248 -16.46 -10.11 -4.84
C PRO A 248 -17.73 -9.42 -4.33
N ARG A 249 -18.74 -10.24 -3.98
CA ARG A 249 -20.00 -9.81 -3.36
C ARG A 249 -20.45 -10.82 -2.31
N TRP A 250 -21.05 -10.31 -1.26
CA TRP A 250 -21.76 -11.13 -0.31
C TRP A 250 -23.16 -11.50 -0.81
N ASP A 251 -23.52 -12.77 -0.74
CA ASP A 251 -24.88 -13.26 -0.98
C ASP A 251 -25.45 -13.82 0.33
N ALA A 252 -26.31 -13.05 0.99
CA ALA A 252 -26.91 -13.40 2.27
C ALA A 252 -27.81 -14.64 2.18
N ASN A 253 -28.51 -14.85 1.05
CA ASN A 253 -29.40 -15.99 0.85
C ASN A 253 -28.61 -17.29 0.69
N ALA A 254 -27.46 -17.23 0.03
CA ALA A 254 -26.57 -18.38 -0.14
C ALA A 254 -25.59 -18.57 1.02
N ASN A 255 -25.51 -17.62 1.96
CA ASN A 255 -24.49 -17.52 3.01
C ASN A 255 -23.08 -17.71 2.42
N ALA A 256 -22.76 -16.95 1.38
CA ALA A 256 -21.57 -17.20 0.58
C ALA A 256 -20.98 -15.92 -0.03
N VAL A 257 -19.67 -15.95 -0.29
CA VAL A 257 -18.97 -14.95 -1.08
C VAL A 257 -18.95 -15.39 -2.53
N LYS A 258 -19.51 -14.57 -3.40
CA LYS A 258 -19.53 -14.79 -4.85
C LYS A 258 -18.56 -13.84 -5.55
N VAL A 259 -17.78 -14.34 -6.49
CA VAL A 259 -16.82 -13.57 -7.29
C VAL A 259 -17.22 -13.63 -8.75
N TYR A 260 -17.43 -12.47 -9.35
CA TYR A 260 -17.83 -12.32 -10.73
C TYR A 260 -16.73 -11.69 -11.57
N ALA A 261 -16.72 -12.04 -12.86
CA ALA A 261 -15.91 -11.37 -13.86
C ALA A 261 -16.53 -10.00 -14.20
N ALA A 262 -15.83 -8.90 -13.92
CA ALA A 262 -16.28 -7.55 -14.27
C ALA A 262 -15.86 -7.13 -15.68
N SER A 263 -15.08 -7.97 -16.40
CA SER A 263 -14.71 -7.82 -17.81
C SER A 263 -14.54 -9.19 -18.45
N GLU A 264 -14.38 -9.22 -19.78
CA GLU A 264 -13.96 -10.42 -20.49
C GLU A 264 -12.51 -10.76 -20.15
N PHE A 265 -12.22 -12.07 -20.03
CA PHE A 265 -10.87 -12.60 -19.93
C PHE A 265 -10.63 -13.62 -21.04
N ARG A 266 -9.47 -13.53 -21.67
CA ARG A 266 -9.03 -14.54 -22.64
C ARG A 266 -8.42 -15.73 -21.91
N GLU A 267 -8.51 -16.88 -22.54
CA GLU A 267 -7.79 -18.08 -22.09
C GLU A 267 -6.31 -17.79 -21.82
N ASN A 268 -5.76 -18.42 -20.80
CA ASN A 268 -4.37 -18.27 -20.32
C ASN A 268 -3.99 -16.84 -19.83
N THR A 269 -4.97 -15.97 -19.57
CA THR A 269 -4.72 -14.69 -18.91
C THR A 269 -4.86 -14.82 -17.40
N GLU A 270 -4.02 -14.09 -16.66
CA GLU A 270 -4.12 -13.99 -15.20
C GLU A 270 -5.30 -13.10 -14.81
N LEU A 271 -6.17 -13.61 -13.93
CA LEU A 271 -7.26 -12.87 -13.33
C LEU A 271 -6.73 -12.12 -12.11
N ARG A 272 -6.89 -10.81 -12.10
CA ARG A 272 -6.38 -9.94 -11.04
C ARG A 272 -7.49 -9.19 -10.35
N PHE A 273 -7.24 -8.91 -9.08
CA PHE A 273 -8.10 -8.15 -8.19
C PHE A 273 -7.47 -6.79 -7.87
N ASN A 274 -8.27 -5.73 -7.78
CA ASN A 274 -7.77 -4.44 -7.29
C ASN A 274 -7.78 -4.45 -5.75
N TYR A 275 -6.60 -4.35 -5.14
CA TYR A 275 -6.44 -4.30 -3.67
C TYR A 275 -6.71 -2.91 -3.09
N GLY A 276 -7.21 -1.98 -3.90
CA GLY A 276 -7.46 -0.59 -3.59
C GLY A 276 -6.44 0.34 -4.26
N ASP A 277 -6.85 1.59 -4.41
CA ASP A 277 -6.03 2.64 -5.00
C ASP A 277 -5.15 3.26 -3.91
N LYS A 278 -3.97 2.66 -3.71
CA LYS A 278 -3.01 2.98 -2.66
C LYS A 278 -1.67 3.35 -3.26
N PRO A 279 -0.89 4.25 -2.65
CA PRO A 279 0.51 4.49 -3.03
C PRO A 279 1.40 3.24 -2.87
N SER A 280 2.49 3.17 -3.62
CA SER A 280 3.43 2.03 -3.59
C SER A 280 4.01 1.75 -2.22
N GLN A 281 4.20 2.76 -1.37
CA GLN A 281 4.61 2.58 0.03
C GLN A 281 3.66 1.69 0.81
N TYR A 282 2.33 1.81 0.60
CA TYR A 282 1.33 0.95 1.25
C TYR A 282 1.30 -0.46 0.66
N PHE A 283 1.61 -0.63 -0.65
CA PHE A 283 1.75 -1.96 -1.22
C PHE A 283 2.96 -2.69 -0.64
N LEU A 284 4.08 -2.02 -0.44
CA LEU A 284 5.24 -2.61 0.21
C LEU A 284 4.96 -2.90 1.69
N LEU A 285 4.32 -1.97 2.40
CA LEU A 285 3.98 -2.08 3.81
C LEU A 285 2.95 -3.20 4.07
N GLN A 286 1.88 -3.29 3.29
CA GLN A 286 0.76 -4.19 3.55
C GLN A 286 0.93 -5.56 2.86
N TYR A 287 1.53 -5.59 1.68
CA TYR A 287 1.55 -6.80 0.84
C TYR A 287 2.95 -7.32 0.52
N GLY A 288 4.00 -6.53 0.74
CA GLY A 288 5.39 -6.95 0.51
C GLY A 288 5.82 -6.96 -0.95
N PHE A 289 5.21 -6.12 -1.80
CA PHE A 289 5.60 -5.93 -3.20
C PHE A 289 5.41 -4.49 -3.66
N LEU A 290 5.99 -4.16 -4.80
CA LEU A 290 5.78 -2.88 -5.48
C LEU A 290 5.09 -3.12 -6.83
N PRO A 291 3.98 -2.42 -7.15
CA PRO A 291 3.40 -2.44 -8.49
C PRO A 291 4.38 -1.87 -9.53
N GLU A 292 4.44 -2.46 -10.73
CA GLU A 292 5.31 -1.95 -11.82
C GLU A 292 4.94 -0.52 -12.25
N ARG A 293 3.66 -0.21 -12.26
CA ARG A 293 3.08 1.11 -12.54
C ARG A 293 1.90 1.31 -11.62
N ASN A 294 1.98 2.34 -10.83
CA ASN A 294 0.92 2.66 -9.88
C ASN A 294 0.41 4.09 -10.11
N PRO A 295 -0.79 4.27 -10.68
CA PRO A 295 -1.35 5.60 -10.91
C PRO A 295 -1.66 6.37 -9.62
N SER A 296 -1.75 5.66 -8.49
CA SER A 296 -2.04 6.22 -7.17
C SER A 296 -0.78 6.62 -6.40
N ASP A 297 0.40 6.55 -7.03
CA ASP A 297 1.64 6.92 -6.36
C ASP A 297 1.66 8.41 -5.98
N CYS A 298 1.95 8.64 -4.71
CA CYS A 298 2.13 9.95 -4.12
C CYS A 298 3.09 9.87 -2.92
N VAL A 299 3.56 11.04 -2.48
CA VAL A 299 4.22 11.19 -1.18
C VAL A 299 3.31 12.04 -0.30
N GLU A 300 2.99 11.55 0.90
CA GLU A 300 2.14 12.29 1.83
C GLU A 300 2.85 13.54 2.33
N ALA A 301 2.14 14.66 2.27
CA ALA A 301 2.57 15.96 2.75
C ALA A 301 1.86 16.32 4.05
N THR A 302 2.52 17.11 4.90
CA THR A 302 1.94 17.61 6.14
C THR A 302 1.84 19.13 6.08
N VAL A 303 0.66 19.67 6.35
CA VAL A 303 0.43 21.09 6.55
C VAL A 303 0.21 21.34 8.06
N ARG A 304 0.89 22.32 8.62
CA ARG A 304 0.73 22.70 10.03
C ARG A 304 0.77 24.22 10.16
N VAL A 305 -0.06 24.74 11.06
CA VAL A 305 0.07 26.14 11.52
C VAL A 305 1.16 26.18 12.60
N ASP A 306 2.10 27.12 12.51
CA ASP A 306 3.13 27.27 13.54
C ASP A 306 2.49 27.56 14.90
N GLU A 307 3.03 26.94 15.94
CA GLU A 307 2.54 27.13 17.33
C GLU A 307 2.67 28.56 17.82
N ARG A 308 3.57 29.33 17.23
CA ARG A 308 3.86 30.74 17.56
C ARG A 308 3.07 31.73 16.70
N ASP A 309 2.28 31.22 15.73
CA ASP A 309 1.48 32.08 14.86
C ASP A 309 0.37 32.76 15.66
N SER A 310 0.34 34.10 15.70
CA SER A 310 -0.70 34.88 16.39
C SER A 310 -2.11 34.62 15.86
N LEU A 311 -2.22 34.17 14.61
CA LEU A 311 -3.47 33.87 13.91
C LEU A 311 -3.82 32.38 13.93
N ARG A 312 -3.08 31.57 14.70
CA ARG A 312 -3.20 30.11 14.71
C ARG A 312 -4.63 29.63 14.84
N GLU A 313 -5.35 30.10 15.84
CA GLU A 313 -6.74 29.68 16.09
C GLU A 313 -7.67 30.00 14.93
N GLN A 314 -7.48 31.16 14.29
CA GLN A 314 -8.30 31.59 13.16
C GLN A 314 -8.01 30.68 11.94
N LYS A 315 -6.72 30.41 11.65
CA LYS A 315 -6.29 29.54 10.57
C LYS A 315 -6.76 28.09 10.77
N GLU A 316 -6.62 27.55 11.97
CA GLU A 316 -7.11 26.20 12.29
C GLU A 316 -8.65 26.11 12.15
N ARG A 317 -9.40 27.12 12.55
CA ARG A 317 -10.86 27.20 12.33
C ARG A 317 -11.23 27.25 10.85
N LEU A 318 -10.48 28.00 10.02
CA LEU A 318 -10.71 28.07 8.59
C LEU A 318 -10.41 26.71 7.93
N LEU A 319 -9.27 26.09 8.24
CA LEU A 319 -8.93 24.76 7.73
C LEU A 319 -10.02 23.73 8.07
N LEU A 320 -10.48 23.73 9.32
CA LEU A 320 -11.56 22.83 9.75
C LEU A 320 -12.88 23.12 9.00
N ARG A 321 -13.28 24.38 8.90
CA ARG A 321 -14.54 24.80 8.22
C ARG A 321 -14.60 24.35 6.77
N HIS A 322 -13.45 24.36 6.08
CA HIS A 322 -13.35 24.05 4.66
C HIS A 322 -12.90 22.62 4.36
N GLY A 323 -12.88 21.73 5.37
CA GLY A 323 -12.50 20.33 5.20
C GLY A 323 -11.02 20.11 4.86
N LEU A 324 -10.18 21.10 5.19
CA LEU A 324 -8.72 21.08 5.00
C LEU A 324 -7.95 20.82 6.31
N ASP A 325 -8.64 20.29 7.34
CA ASP A 325 -8.00 19.99 8.63
C ASP A 325 -6.94 18.92 8.48
N PRO A 326 -5.65 19.22 8.79
CA PRO A 326 -4.55 18.27 8.65
C PRO A 326 -4.66 17.00 9.51
N ARG A 327 -5.55 17.00 10.52
CA ARG A 327 -5.82 15.82 11.37
C ARG A 327 -6.70 14.77 10.69
N THR A 328 -7.46 15.19 9.69
CA THR A 328 -8.44 14.35 8.97
C THR A 328 -8.21 14.32 7.47
N ARG A 329 -7.41 15.24 6.93
CA ARG A 329 -7.09 15.34 5.51
C ARG A 329 -5.65 14.95 5.24
N ASN A 330 -5.44 14.00 4.32
CA ASN A 330 -4.10 13.63 3.83
C ASN A 330 -3.78 14.46 2.59
N PHE A 331 -2.83 15.39 2.70
CA PHE A 331 -2.27 16.13 1.58
C PHE A 331 -1.19 15.31 0.88
N GLN A 332 -1.00 15.54 -0.43
CA GLN A 332 -0.17 14.69 -1.25
C GLN A 332 0.71 15.48 -2.22
N TRP A 333 1.97 15.08 -2.33
CA TRP A 333 2.80 15.37 -3.49
C TRP A 333 2.50 14.34 -4.57
N LYS A 334 2.18 14.80 -5.79
CA LYS A 334 1.74 13.95 -6.91
C LYS A 334 2.77 13.96 -8.03
N HIS A 335 2.79 12.86 -8.80
CA HIS A 335 3.69 12.77 -9.96
C HIS A 335 3.30 13.73 -11.09
N VAL A 336 2.03 14.08 -11.20
CA VAL A 336 1.50 15.01 -12.21
C VAL A 336 0.64 16.06 -11.51
N GLY A 337 1.05 17.33 -11.67
CA GLY A 337 0.37 18.48 -11.06
C GLY A 337 0.58 18.57 -9.55
N LEU A 338 -0.15 19.48 -8.94
CA LEU A 338 -0.17 19.70 -7.49
C LEU A 338 -1.50 19.24 -6.90
N ASP A 339 -1.49 18.92 -5.63
CA ASP A 339 -2.71 18.71 -4.87
C ASP A 339 -3.33 20.07 -4.54
N TYR A 340 -4.50 20.35 -5.09
CA TYR A 340 -5.18 21.63 -4.87
C TYR A 340 -5.52 21.86 -3.40
N ASP A 341 -5.86 20.82 -2.64
CA ASP A 341 -6.10 20.92 -1.21
C ASP A 341 -4.81 21.27 -0.45
N LEU A 342 -3.65 20.76 -0.89
CA LEU A 342 -2.36 21.15 -0.34
C LEU A 342 -2.06 22.63 -0.58
N ILE A 343 -2.34 23.13 -1.79
CA ILE A 343 -2.17 24.57 -2.11
C ILE A 343 -3.11 25.40 -1.27
N ALA A 344 -4.40 25.08 -1.25
CA ALA A 344 -5.42 25.80 -0.51
C ALA A 344 -5.10 25.87 0.99
N ALA A 345 -4.76 24.74 1.59
CA ALA A 345 -4.36 24.69 2.99
C ALA A 345 -3.10 25.52 3.28
N THR A 346 -2.09 25.42 2.39
CA THR A 346 -0.85 26.21 2.56
C THR A 346 -1.11 27.70 2.41
N ARG A 347 -1.96 28.14 1.49
CA ARG A 347 -2.37 29.55 1.35
C ARG A 347 -3.05 30.08 2.59
N ILE A 348 -3.98 29.30 3.20
CA ILE A 348 -4.63 29.69 4.47
C ILE A 348 -3.59 29.81 5.58
N VAL A 349 -2.65 28.86 5.68
CA VAL A 349 -1.58 28.89 6.69
C VAL A 349 -0.66 30.11 6.50
N MET A 350 -0.47 30.58 5.26
CA MET A 350 0.39 31.74 4.93
C MET A 350 -0.32 33.09 4.94
N MET A 351 -1.62 33.16 5.25
CA MET A 351 -2.36 34.42 5.38
C MET A 351 -1.82 35.30 6.50
N ASP A 352 -1.78 36.61 6.27
CA ASP A 352 -1.60 37.60 7.31
C ASP A 352 -2.99 38.12 7.82
N GLU A 353 -2.95 39.05 8.80
CA GLU A 353 -4.14 39.57 9.46
C GLU A 353 -5.13 40.23 8.48
N SER A 354 -4.62 40.98 7.50
CA SER A 354 -5.48 41.63 6.50
C SER A 354 -6.11 40.67 5.51
N GLU A 355 -5.46 39.55 5.20
CA GLU A 355 -5.93 38.53 4.29
C GLU A 355 -6.96 37.59 4.96
N ILE A 356 -6.77 37.28 6.25
CA ILE A 356 -7.62 36.34 6.99
C ILE A 356 -8.99 36.98 7.37
N ASP A 357 -9.04 38.30 7.49
CA ASP A 357 -10.24 39.06 7.80
C ASP A 357 -11.03 39.45 6.53
N ASP A 358 -10.50 39.19 5.33
CA ASP A 358 -11.18 39.44 4.06
C ASP A 358 -11.79 38.16 3.49
N ASP A 359 -13.12 38.09 3.47
CA ASP A 359 -13.87 36.93 2.95
C ASP A 359 -13.48 36.57 1.49
N THR A 360 -13.13 37.57 0.68
CA THR A 360 -12.70 37.35 -0.70
C THR A 360 -11.35 36.63 -0.74
N SER A 361 -10.38 37.04 0.07
CA SER A 361 -9.08 36.40 0.22
C SER A 361 -9.20 34.97 0.69
N VAL A 362 -10.08 34.70 1.68
CA VAL A 362 -10.36 33.35 2.17
C VAL A 362 -10.98 32.49 1.06
N ALA A 363 -11.95 33.01 0.30
CA ALA A 363 -12.57 32.28 -0.80
C ALA A 363 -11.56 31.95 -1.92
N LEU A 364 -10.65 32.84 -2.24
CA LEU A 364 -9.57 32.62 -3.20
C LEU A 364 -8.61 31.53 -2.71
N ALA A 365 -8.16 31.61 -1.45
CA ALA A 365 -7.28 30.58 -0.89
C ALA A 365 -7.92 29.18 -0.91
N VAL A 366 -9.17 29.06 -0.49
CA VAL A 366 -9.93 27.81 -0.46
C VAL A 366 -10.11 27.22 -1.87
N SER A 367 -10.30 28.07 -2.88
CA SER A 367 -10.37 27.63 -4.28
C SER A 367 -9.00 27.24 -4.88
N GLY A 368 -7.89 27.46 -4.16
CA GLY A 368 -6.54 27.31 -4.67
C GLY A 368 -6.06 28.47 -5.56
N ALA A 369 -6.86 29.53 -5.71
CA ALA A 369 -6.51 30.71 -6.51
C ALA A 369 -5.57 31.65 -5.75
N SER A 370 -4.85 32.51 -6.48
CA SER A 370 -3.97 33.53 -5.90
C SER A 370 -4.72 34.48 -5.00
N VAL A 371 -4.23 34.67 -3.78
CA VAL A 371 -4.76 35.62 -2.79
C VAL A 371 -4.10 36.97 -2.96
N SER A 372 -2.78 36.99 -2.95
CA SER A 372 -1.91 38.14 -3.15
C SER A 372 -0.53 37.69 -3.57
N ALA A 373 0.26 38.57 -4.21
CA ALA A 373 1.66 38.27 -4.56
C ALA A 373 2.47 37.84 -3.31
N LYS A 374 2.21 38.50 -2.16
CA LYS A 374 2.87 38.17 -0.89
C LYS A 374 2.49 36.79 -0.37
N ASN A 375 1.21 36.42 -0.43
CA ASN A 375 0.73 35.10 -0.03
C ASN A 375 1.29 34.01 -0.97
N ASP A 376 1.31 34.26 -2.27
CA ASP A 376 1.86 33.35 -3.26
C ASP A 376 3.36 33.11 -3.04
N ALA A 377 4.15 34.15 -2.78
CA ALA A 377 5.57 34.01 -2.47
C ALA A 377 5.83 33.17 -1.21
N ARG A 378 5.06 33.42 -0.11
CA ARG A 378 5.15 32.66 1.13
C ARG A 378 4.74 31.18 0.90
N THR A 379 3.66 30.96 0.16
CA THR A 379 3.15 29.62 -0.18
C THR A 379 4.19 28.86 -0.98
N LYS A 380 4.76 29.44 -2.04
CA LYS A 380 5.85 28.89 -2.84
C LYS A 380 7.03 28.49 -1.97
N ALA A 381 7.50 29.41 -1.11
CA ALA A 381 8.64 29.18 -0.23
C ALA A 381 8.41 27.99 0.72
N VAL A 382 7.22 27.88 1.34
CA VAL A 382 6.86 26.77 2.23
C VAL A 382 6.80 25.45 1.49
N LEU A 383 6.17 25.41 0.31
CA LEU A 383 6.08 24.20 -0.51
C LEU A 383 7.47 23.72 -0.94
N LEU A 384 8.34 24.61 -1.44
CA LEU A 384 9.71 24.27 -1.82
C LEU A 384 10.55 23.81 -0.64
N LYS A 385 10.42 24.45 0.54
CA LYS A 385 11.10 23.98 1.75
C LYS A 385 10.63 22.59 2.18
N SER A 386 9.33 22.31 2.12
CA SER A 386 8.79 21.00 2.42
C SER A 386 9.39 19.92 1.49
N LEU A 387 9.42 20.18 0.18
CA LEU A 387 10.03 19.30 -0.82
C LEU A 387 11.53 19.08 -0.56
N SER A 388 12.28 20.17 -0.26
CA SER A 388 13.68 20.10 0.10
C SER A 388 13.91 19.25 1.35
N GLY A 389 13.08 19.42 2.37
CA GLY A 389 13.13 18.63 3.60
C GLY A 389 12.92 17.14 3.35
N PHE A 390 11.92 16.78 2.54
CA PHE A 390 11.70 15.38 2.15
C PHE A 390 12.90 14.81 1.37
N LEU A 391 13.38 15.51 0.33
CA LEU A 391 14.51 15.05 -0.48
C LEU A 391 15.80 14.92 0.34
N GLY A 392 16.06 15.87 1.26
CA GLY A 392 17.20 15.82 2.18
C GLY A 392 17.14 14.71 3.22
N GLY A 393 15.95 14.15 3.47
CA GLY A 393 15.76 13.02 4.39
C GLY A 393 16.29 11.69 3.86
N TYR A 394 16.44 11.53 2.54
CA TYR A 394 16.96 10.29 1.96
C TYR A 394 18.48 10.20 2.05
N LYS A 395 19.00 9.02 2.39
CA LYS A 395 20.46 8.77 2.45
C LYS A 395 21.16 8.81 1.12
N THR A 396 20.45 8.64 0.03
CA THR A 396 20.98 8.57 -1.33
C THR A 396 20.28 9.57 -2.24
N THR A 397 20.96 9.96 -3.31
CA THR A 397 20.38 10.75 -4.42
C THR A 397 19.61 9.82 -5.39
N LEU A 398 18.76 10.40 -6.23
CA LEU A 398 18.11 9.65 -7.31
C LEU A 398 19.13 9.08 -8.31
N GLY A 399 20.25 9.78 -8.52
CA GLY A 399 21.33 9.33 -9.40
C GLY A 399 22.02 8.07 -8.88
N GLU A 400 22.32 8.02 -7.58
CA GLU A 400 22.92 6.84 -6.93
C GLU A 400 21.98 5.65 -6.95
N ASP A 401 20.68 5.86 -6.70
CA ASP A 401 19.69 4.79 -6.78
C ASP A 401 19.53 4.24 -8.21
N ASN A 402 19.49 5.12 -9.23
CA ASN A 402 19.47 4.70 -10.63
C ASN A 402 20.71 3.87 -11.00
N HIS A 403 21.90 4.31 -10.53
CA HIS A 403 23.15 3.58 -10.77
C HIS A 403 23.11 2.19 -10.10
N TYR A 404 22.62 2.12 -8.86
CA TYR A 404 22.46 0.85 -8.14
C TYR A 404 21.54 -0.13 -8.89
N VAL A 405 20.38 0.32 -9.38
CA VAL A 405 19.44 -0.53 -10.13
C VAL A 405 20.05 -0.97 -11.47
N ALA A 406 20.76 -0.09 -12.18
CA ALA A 406 21.41 -0.42 -13.43
C ALA A 406 22.48 -1.50 -13.25
N ARG A 407 23.34 -1.39 -12.23
CA ARG A 407 24.36 -2.42 -11.91
C ARG A 407 23.75 -3.74 -11.45
N SER A 408 22.66 -3.69 -10.68
CA SER A 408 22.01 -4.91 -10.20
C SER A 408 21.24 -5.68 -11.29
N SER A 409 21.05 -5.09 -12.46
CA SER A 409 20.50 -5.75 -13.65
C SER A 409 21.58 -6.31 -14.60
N ASP A 410 22.85 -5.97 -14.39
CA ASP A 410 23.96 -6.47 -15.16
C ASP A 410 24.45 -7.80 -14.57
N GLN A 411 24.20 -8.90 -15.30
CA GLN A 411 24.60 -10.28 -14.90
C GLN A 411 26.11 -10.49 -14.96
N SER A 412 26.90 -9.52 -15.45
CA SER A 412 28.35 -9.62 -15.52
C SER A 412 29.09 -9.14 -14.27
N SER A 413 28.36 -8.60 -13.27
CA SER A 413 28.97 -8.14 -12.03
C SER A 413 29.16 -9.29 -11.05
N ASP A 414 30.37 -9.47 -10.53
CA ASP A 414 30.73 -10.44 -9.48
C ASP A 414 30.10 -10.11 -8.10
N GLU A 415 29.35 -9.01 -7.98
CA GLU A 415 28.64 -8.68 -6.75
C GLU A 415 27.36 -9.50 -6.60
N PRO A 416 27.12 -10.09 -5.42
CA PRO A 416 25.90 -10.86 -5.20
C PRO A 416 24.66 -9.97 -5.42
N PHE A 417 23.67 -10.53 -6.10
CA PHE A 417 22.38 -9.87 -6.33
C PHE A 417 21.88 -9.29 -5.00
N PRO A 418 21.54 -8.00 -4.95
CA PRO A 418 21.01 -7.41 -3.73
C PRO A 418 19.74 -8.16 -3.35
N GLY A 419 19.58 -8.46 -2.07
CA GLY A 419 18.39 -9.13 -1.57
C GLY A 419 17.12 -8.43 -2.04
N LYS A 420 16.05 -9.18 -2.28
CA LYS A 420 14.74 -8.69 -2.75
C LYS A 420 14.26 -7.44 -2.01
N ARG A 421 14.43 -7.40 -0.68
CA ARG A 421 14.01 -6.29 0.20
C ARG A 421 14.79 -5.01 -0.10
N LYS A 422 16.12 -5.09 -0.24
CA LYS A 422 16.93 -3.93 -0.61
C LYS A 422 16.52 -3.36 -1.97
N ARG A 423 16.28 -4.22 -2.95
CA ARG A 423 15.79 -3.80 -4.27
C ARG A 423 14.45 -3.06 -4.16
N PHE A 424 13.52 -3.56 -3.35
CA PHE A 424 12.24 -2.89 -3.12
C PHE A 424 12.44 -1.54 -2.43
N ALA A 425 13.32 -1.44 -1.44
CA ALA A 425 13.63 -0.17 -0.78
C ALA A 425 14.15 0.87 -1.78
N VAL A 426 15.12 0.48 -2.63
CA VAL A 426 15.66 1.37 -3.66
C VAL A 426 14.59 1.81 -4.66
N MET A 427 13.76 0.87 -5.14
CA MET A 427 12.70 1.17 -6.11
C MET A 427 11.64 2.12 -5.52
N LEU A 428 11.26 1.93 -4.25
CA LEU A 428 10.28 2.80 -3.58
C LEU A 428 10.83 4.21 -3.45
N ARG A 429 12.04 4.38 -2.86
CA ARG A 429 12.61 5.73 -2.70
C ARG A 429 12.93 6.43 -4.03
N MET A 430 13.22 5.68 -5.10
CA MET A 430 13.32 6.24 -6.47
C MET A 430 11.97 6.80 -6.94
N THR A 431 10.88 6.06 -6.72
CA THR A 431 9.52 6.50 -7.07
C THR A 431 9.16 7.76 -6.30
N GLU A 432 9.36 7.77 -4.98
CA GLU A 432 9.09 8.92 -4.12
C GLU A 432 9.92 10.16 -4.51
N LYS A 433 11.24 10.01 -4.75
CA LYS A 433 12.09 11.09 -5.20
C LYS A 433 11.67 11.68 -6.56
N ARG A 434 11.23 10.84 -7.51
CA ARG A 434 10.70 11.31 -8.79
C ARG A 434 9.42 12.13 -8.61
N ILE A 435 8.54 11.71 -7.70
CA ILE A 435 7.34 12.45 -7.36
C ILE A 435 7.70 13.82 -6.78
N LEU A 436 8.59 13.87 -5.78
CA LEU A 436 9.01 15.11 -5.14
C LEU A 436 9.68 16.09 -6.13
N LEU A 437 10.53 15.58 -7.01
CA LEU A 437 11.16 16.39 -8.06
C LEU A 437 10.14 16.93 -9.08
N SER A 438 9.20 16.09 -9.50
CA SER A 438 8.11 16.50 -10.40
C SER A 438 7.17 17.51 -9.74
N SER A 439 6.92 17.37 -8.43
CA SER A 439 6.15 18.34 -7.66
C SER A 439 6.87 19.69 -7.54
N ALA A 440 8.19 19.70 -7.41
CA ALA A 440 8.97 20.95 -7.42
C ALA A 440 8.82 21.68 -8.75
N ASP A 441 8.92 20.96 -9.88
CA ASP A 441 8.66 21.54 -11.20
C ASP A 441 7.22 22.09 -11.32
N ALA A 442 6.25 21.42 -10.71
CA ALA A 442 4.88 21.89 -10.71
C ALA A 442 4.68 23.15 -9.84
N VAL A 443 5.37 23.25 -8.69
CA VAL A 443 5.37 24.46 -7.85
C VAL A 443 5.96 25.65 -8.61
N PHE A 444 7.07 25.48 -9.33
CA PHE A 444 7.64 26.56 -10.15
C PHE A 444 6.70 27.02 -11.27
N LYS A 445 5.91 26.12 -11.85
CA LYS A 445 4.93 26.48 -12.90
C LYS A 445 3.70 27.16 -12.35
N GLU A 446 3.22 26.72 -11.17
CA GLU A 446 2.03 27.30 -10.50
C GLU A 446 2.32 28.70 -9.97
N PHE A 447 3.53 28.93 -9.49
CA PHE A 447 3.98 30.21 -8.94
C PHE A 447 5.13 30.74 -9.80
N PRO A 448 4.86 31.35 -10.98
CA PRO A 448 5.89 31.90 -11.84
C PRO A 448 6.67 32.99 -11.14
N ASP A 449 7.95 33.13 -11.50
CA ASP A 449 8.87 34.07 -10.85
C ASP A 449 8.67 35.48 -11.42
N GLU A 450 7.60 36.14 -11.07
CA GLU A 450 7.40 37.56 -11.37
C GLU A 450 8.21 38.43 -10.41
N ASP A 451 8.62 37.89 -9.25
CA ASP A 451 9.42 38.57 -8.25
C ASP A 451 10.35 37.60 -7.48
N GLU A 452 11.48 37.24 -8.12
CA GLU A 452 12.50 36.37 -7.49
C GLU A 452 13.00 36.93 -6.14
N ASP A 453 13.11 38.27 -6.04
CA ASP A 453 13.61 38.94 -4.82
C ASP A 453 12.60 38.82 -3.68
N LEU A 454 11.29 38.86 -3.98
CA LEU A 454 10.23 38.65 -2.98
C LEU A 454 10.21 37.20 -2.48
N VAL A 455 10.35 36.23 -3.37
CA VAL A 455 10.44 34.80 -2.96
C VAL A 455 11.66 34.56 -2.10
N LYS A 456 12.79 35.12 -2.50
CA LYS A 456 14.06 35.03 -1.79
C LYS A 456 13.97 35.66 -0.39
N SER A 457 13.51 36.90 -0.30
CA SER A 457 13.35 37.62 0.97
C SER A 457 12.32 36.90 1.90
N THR A 458 11.26 36.32 1.33
CA THR A 458 10.26 35.56 2.08
C THR A 458 10.82 34.23 2.62
N CYS A 459 11.69 33.55 1.86
CA CYS A 459 12.43 32.39 2.35
C CYS A 459 13.37 32.76 3.51
N GLU A 460 14.09 33.87 3.39
CA GLU A 460 14.99 34.38 4.46
C GLU A 460 14.19 34.74 5.72
N GLU A 461 13.05 35.46 5.56
CA GLU A 461 12.17 35.86 6.65
C GLU A 461 11.59 34.66 7.40
N ILE A 462 11.04 33.67 6.67
CA ILE A 462 10.32 32.54 7.29
C ILE A 462 11.28 31.49 7.85
N PHE A 463 12.41 31.29 7.21
CA PHE A 463 13.28 30.11 7.46
C PHE A 463 14.72 30.44 7.84
N SER A 464 15.09 31.72 7.81
CA SER A 464 16.49 32.15 8.00
C SER A 464 17.49 31.42 7.05
N VAL A 465 17.06 31.12 5.84
CA VAL A 465 17.82 30.34 4.83
C VAL A 465 17.63 30.96 3.46
N GLU A 466 18.70 31.15 2.70
CA GLU A 466 18.63 31.58 1.31
C GLU A 466 17.90 30.51 0.45
N VAL A 467 17.13 30.94 -0.56
CA VAL A 467 16.44 30.06 -1.54
C VAL A 467 17.42 29.08 -2.18
N ASP A 468 18.63 29.55 -2.52
CA ASP A 468 19.71 28.72 -3.07
C ASP A 468 20.15 27.60 -2.15
N GLU A 469 20.07 27.78 -0.84
CA GLU A 469 20.39 26.74 0.15
C GLU A 469 19.25 25.73 0.32
N CYS A 470 17.99 26.17 0.25
CA CYS A 470 16.84 25.27 0.10
C CYS A 470 16.99 24.40 -1.15
N MET A 471 17.36 25.02 -2.28
CA MET A 471 17.55 24.33 -3.56
C MET A 471 18.80 23.44 -3.57
N LYS A 472 19.89 23.86 -2.94
CA LYS A 472 21.14 23.06 -2.80
C LYS A 472 20.93 21.82 -1.93
N ARG A 473 20.20 21.92 -0.83
CA ARG A 473 19.86 20.78 0.03
C ARG A 473 18.94 19.79 -0.71
N ALA A 474 18.08 20.28 -1.59
CA ALA A 474 17.27 19.46 -2.48
C ALA A 474 18.06 18.78 -3.62
N GLY A 475 19.38 18.97 -3.70
CA GLY A 475 20.21 18.51 -4.81
C GLY A 475 20.20 19.48 -5.99
N GLY A 476 20.17 20.79 -5.71
CA GLY A 476 19.94 21.93 -6.62
C GLY A 476 20.80 21.99 -7.88
N ALA A 477 22.00 21.44 -7.88
CA ALA A 477 22.78 21.26 -9.10
C ALA A 477 22.11 20.34 -10.14
N LYS A 478 21.08 19.60 -9.75
CA LYS A 478 20.33 18.64 -10.58
C LYS A 478 18.94 19.14 -10.98
N PHE A 479 18.36 20.11 -10.28
CA PHE A 479 17.09 20.75 -10.66
C PHE A 479 17.21 21.51 -11.98
N SER A 480 18.35 22.25 -12.20
CA SER A 480 18.59 22.99 -13.42
C SER A 480 18.80 22.12 -14.66
N SER A 481 19.16 20.85 -14.51
CA SER A 481 19.38 19.94 -15.65
C SER A 481 18.09 19.22 -16.10
N PHE A 482 17.02 19.19 -15.28
CA PHE A 482 15.75 18.57 -15.63
C PHE A 482 14.79 19.50 -16.41
N GLY A 483 15.02 20.82 -16.39
CA GLY A 483 14.21 21.83 -17.12
C GLY A 483 14.48 21.93 -18.61
N LYS A 484 15.51 21.26 -19.14
CA LYS A 484 15.74 21.19 -20.58
C LYS A 484 15.32 19.82 -21.09
N ARG A 485 14.06 19.70 -21.56
CA ARG A 485 13.74 18.66 -22.52
C ARG A 485 14.74 18.75 -23.67
N PRO A 486 15.39 17.66 -24.11
CA PRO A 486 16.02 17.65 -25.41
C PRO A 486 14.89 17.97 -26.40
N ALA A 487 15.07 19.02 -27.21
CA ALA A 487 14.16 19.34 -28.31
C ALA A 487 13.94 18.06 -29.10
N SER A 488 12.67 17.67 -29.30
CA SER A 488 12.39 16.57 -30.18
C SER A 488 12.84 16.94 -31.57
N LYS A 489 13.50 16.02 -32.27
CA LYS A 489 13.97 16.23 -33.66
C LYS A 489 12.85 16.65 -34.62
N ASP A 490 11.60 16.66 -34.20
CA ASP A 490 10.42 17.08 -34.95
C ASP A 490 10.13 18.60 -34.83
N GLU A 491 10.76 19.32 -33.88
CA GLU A 491 10.60 20.78 -33.78
C GLU A 491 11.66 21.54 -34.59
N GLU A 492 12.83 20.95 -34.81
CA GLU A 492 13.86 21.58 -35.72
C GLU A 492 13.44 21.55 -37.19
N SER A 493 12.60 20.61 -37.64
CA SER A 493 12.14 20.57 -39.03
C SER A 493 10.95 21.50 -39.35
N ARG A 494 10.39 22.20 -38.35
CA ARG A 494 9.30 23.20 -38.54
C ARG A 494 9.79 24.66 -38.54
N ALA A 495 11.04 24.91 -38.27
CA ALA A 495 11.63 26.25 -38.29
C ALA A 495 12.35 26.58 -39.62
N GLU A 496 12.40 25.61 -40.57
CA GLU A 496 13.02 25.78 -41.90
C GLU A 496 12.04 25.58 -43.08
N LEU A 497 10.75 25.85 -42.87
CA LEU A 497 9.76 25.92 -43.96
C LEU A 497 8.96 27.23 -43.86
#